data_641b2dc005e426191161b7163e3969ad
#
_entry.id   641b2dc005e426191161b7163e3969ad
#
_cell.length_a   1.000
_cell.length_b   1.000
_cell.length_c   1.000
_cell.angle_alpha   90.00
_cell.angle_beta   90.00
_cell.angle_gamma   90.00
#
_symmetry.space_group_name_H-M   'P 1'
#
loop_
_entity.id
_entity.type
_entity.pdbx_description
1 polymer ?
#
loop_
_entity_poly.entity_id
_entity_poly.type
_entity_poly.pdbx_seq_one_letter_code
_entity_poly.pdbx_strand_id
1 'polypeptide(L)'
;HILKINERFIFNNKELNDVELADLFEEVENINDNKPITFFEILTACYFYKAALYPDNINLIEAGLFHRFDATNILKKNLASIVTSISKDHLDWLEKDQQSIKKIVFEKTSTLLNSNIIVAKQSTKETMDCIKKTIYQNPSNKIFFNDDFSYSVNHNDFLYYEDKLGGLKLPVPNILGQFQLENISTALATL
;
A
#
# COMPACT_ATOMS: atom_id res chain seq x y z
N HIS A 1 11.84 3.07 2.67
CA HIS A 1 13.20 3.61 2.44
C HIS A 1 14.23 2.73 3.13
N ILE A 2 15.39 2.62 2.52
CA ILE A 2 16.47 1.75 3.02
C ILE A 2 17.63 2.59 3.52
N LEU A 3 18.07 3.56 2.77
CA LEU A 3 19.25 4.38 3.05
C LEU A 3 18.93 5.81 3.45
N LYS A 4 17.99 6.43 2.75
CA LYS A 4 17.67 7.86 2.91
C LYS A 4 16.16 8.08 2.97
N ILE A 5 15.75 9.11 3.71
CA ILE A 5 14.35 9.53 3.78
C ILE A 5 13.82 10.04 2.45
N ASN A 6 14.72 10.60 1.61
CA ASN A 6 14.42 11.11 0.27
C ASN A 6 13.77 10.05 -0.63
N GLU A 7 14.10 8.76 -0.46
CA GLU A 7 13.50 7.64 -1.18
C GLU A 7 11.96 7.59 -1.07
N ARG A 8 11.39 8.27 -0.09
CA ARG A 8 9.94 8.42 0.08
C ARG A 8 9.34 9.54 -0.78
N PHE A 9 10.18 10.38 -1.40
CA PHE A 9 9.77 11.58 -2.13
C PHE A 9 10.21 11.48 -3.58
N ILE A 10 9.49 10.71 -4.37
CA ILE A 10 9.75 10.51 -5.79
C ILE A 10 8.66 11.22 -6.60
N PHE A 11 9.05 12.20 -7.41
CA PHE A 11 8.17 12.94 -8.31
C PHE A 11 8.73 12.90 -9.71
N ASN A 12 7.90 12.59 -10.71
CA ASN A 12 8.33 12.46 -12.12
C ASN A 12 9.54 11.51 -12.26
N ASN A 13 9.54 10.39 -11.54
CA ASN A 13 10.64 9.40 -11.50
C ASN A 13 11.97 9.96 -10.99
N LYS A 14 11.97 11.06 -10.27
CA LYS A 14 13.15 11.67 -9.67
C LYS A 14 12.95 11.82 -8.15
N GLU A 15 13.93 11.36 -7.39
CA GLU A 15 14.02 11.58 -5.94
C GLU A 15 14.36 13.03 -5.65
N LEU A 16 13.72 13.63 -4.64
CA LEU A 16 14.10 14.96 -4.15
C LEU A 16 15.48 14.89 -3.51
N ASN A 17 16.36 15.84 -3.84
CA ASN A 17 17.64 15.97 -3.17
C ASN A 17 17.48 16.58 -1.76
N ASP A 18 18.56 16.61 -0.99
CA ASP A 18 18.53 17.04 0.42
C ASP A 18 18.09 18.50 0.57
N VAL A 19 18.47 19.38 -0.36
CA VAL A 19 18.08 20.79 -0.34
C VAL A 19 16.59 20.93 -0.65
N GLU A 20 16.11 20.32 -1.74
CA GLU A 20 14.70 20.33 -2.13
C GLU A 20 13.80 19.78 -1.02
N LEU A 21 14.26 18.75 -0.30
CA LEU A 21 13.51 18.16 0.80
C LEU A 21 13.53 19.07 2.04
N ALA A 22 14.66 19.71 2.36
CA ALA A 22 14.75 20.65 3.46
C ALA A 22 13.85 21.87 3.24
N ASP A 23 13.89 22.46 2.04
CA ASP A 23 13.03 23.59 1.68
C ASP A 23 11.54 23.23 1.79
N LEU A 24 11.18 22.00 1.36
CA LEU A 24 9.81 21.50 1.46
C LEU A 24 9.35 21.33 2.91
N PHE A 25 10.24 20.83 3.79
CA PHE A 25 9.94 20.75 5.23
C PHE A 25 9.74 22.14 5.84
N GLU A 26 10.61 23.09 5.55
CA GLU A 26 10.51 24.46 6.07
C GLU A 26 9.20 25.11 5.61
N GLU A 27 8.82 24.94 4.35
CA GLU A 27 7.56 25.48 3.81
C GLU A 27 6.35 24.90 4.53
N VAL A 28 6.29 23.56 4.71
CA VAL A 28 5.16 22.90 5.38
C VAL A 28 5.13 23.19 6.87
N GLU A 29 6.28 23.30 7.55
CA GLU A 29 6.36 23.67 8.95
C GLU A 29 5.86 25.11 9.19
N ASN A 30 6.18 26.04 8.31
CA ASN A 30 5.64 27.39 8.33
C ASN A 30 4.11 27.43 8.16
N ILE A 31 3.56 26.58 7.28
CA ILE A 31 2.09 26.44 7.11
C ILE A 31 1.46 25.83 8.37
N ASN A 32 2.14 24.87 9.01
CA ASN A 32 1.68 24.24 10.25
C ASN A 32 1.68 25.22 11.46
N ASP A 33 2.33 26.38 11.34
CA ASP A 33 2.37 27.41 12.37
C ASP A 33 2.94 26.89 13.70
N ASN A 34 4.00 26.09 13.63
CA ASN A 34 4.67 25.46 14.77
C ASN A 34 3.74 24.65 15.71
N LYS A 35 2.60 24.16 15.20
CA LYS A 35 1.70 23.30 15.98
C LYS A 35 2.35 21.93 16.17
N PRO A 36 2.07 21.25 17.30
CA PRO A 36 2.58 19.90 17.52
C PRO A 36 2.19 18.95 16.37
N ILE A 37 3.19 18.31 15.79
CA ILE A 37 3.03 17.34 14.69
C ILE A 37 4.07 16.25 14.85
N THR A 38 3.72 15.01 14.59
CA THR A 38 4.67 13.90 14.61
C THR A 38 5.54 13.89 13.35
N PHE A 39 6.70 13.25 13.44
CA PHE A 39 7.61 13.16 12.31
C PHE A 39 6.97 12.48 11.08
N PHE A 40 6.15 11.45 11.29
CA PHE A 40 5.48 10.78 10.17
C PHE A 40 4.34 11.62 9.57
N GLU A 41 3.63 12.37 10.40
CA GLU A 41 2.59 13.30 9.93
C GLU A 41 3.18 14.43 9.08
N ILE A 42 4.29 15.05 9.49
CA ILE A 42 4.91 16.10 8.68
C ILE A 42 5.48 15.55 7.37
N LEU A 43 6.09 14.35 7.39
CA LEU A 43 6.51 13.67 6.16
C LEU A 43 5.32 13.48 5.20
N THR A 44 4.22 13.02 5.71
CA THR A 44 3.00 12.79 4.93
C THR A 44 2.43 14.10 4.38
N ALA A 45 2.39 15.16 5.21
CA ALA A 45 1.96 16.49 4.81
C ALA A 45 2.85 17.04 3.68
N CYS A 46 4.17 16.94 3.82
CA CYS A 46 5.14 17.34 2.79
C CYS A 46 4.91 16.60 1.48
N TYR A 47 4.68 15.28 1.54
CA TYR A 47 4.40 14.51 0.32
C TYR A 47 3.12 15.00 -0.36
N PHE A 48 2.01 15.11 0.34
CA PHE A 48 0.75 15.55 -0.25
C PHE A 48 0.79 16.99 -0.74
N TYR A 49 1.46 17.89 -0.01
CA TYR A 49 1.66 19.27 -0.43
C TYR A 49 2.40 19.33 -1.75
N LYS A 50 3.51 18.61 -1.88
CA LYS A 50 4.29 18.55 -3.11
C LYS A 50 3.54 17.86 -4.24
N ALA A 51 2.85 16.75 -3.96
CA ALA A 51 2.06 15.98 -4.93
C ALA A 51 0.93 16.81 -5.56
N ALA A 52 0.34 17.73 -4.81
CA ALA A 52 -0.71 18.63 -5.31
C ALA A 52 -0.24 19.52 -6.47
N LEU A 53 1.07 19.72 -6.63
CA LEU A 53 1.65 20.45 -7.76
C LEU A 53 1.72 19.61 -9.06
N TYR A 54 1.39 18.32 -8.98
CA TYR A 54 1.42 17.37 -10.11
C TYR A 54 0.07 16.67 -10.26
N PRO A 55 -1.01 17.41 -10.63
CA PRO A 55 -2.38 16.88 -10.61
C PRO A 55 -2.62 15.73 -11.59
N ASP A 56 -1.81 15.61 -12.63
CA ASP A 56 -1.93 14.55 -13.66
C ASP A 56 -1.17 13.27 -13.28
N ASN A 57 -0.45 13.27 -12.16
CA ASN A 57 0.31 12.11 -11.72
C ASN A 57 -0.58 11.15 -10.90
N ILE A 58 -0.31 9.86 -11.05
CA ILE A 58 -0.81 8.83 -10.14
C ILE A 58 0.17 8.74 -8.96
N ASN A 59 -0.36 8.89 -7.75
CA ASN A 59 0.43 8.80 -6.53
C ASN A 59 0.31 7.40 -5.93
N LEU A 60 1.45 6.77 -5.68
CA LEU A 60 1.54 5.50 -4.96
C LEU A 60 1.85 5.80 -3.49
N ILE A 61 0.87 5.56 -2.62
CA ILE A 61 0.95 5.87 -1.19
C ILE A 61 1.03 4.59 -0.38
N GLU A 62 2.09 4.45 0.41
CA GLU A 62 2.26 3.35 1.37
C GLU A 62 1.83 3.81 2.77
N ALA A 63 0.92 3.06 3.41
CA ALA A 63 0.56 3.28 4.81
C ALA A 63 1.74 2.96 5.74
N GLY A 64 1.90 3.73 6.83
CA GLY A 64 3.04 3.59 7.73
C GLY A 64 2.99 2.31 8.55
N LEU A 65 1.98 2.15 9.39
CA LEU A 65 1.87 1.03 10.34
C LEU A 65 0.56 0.27 10.20
N PHE A 66 -0.53 0.92 10.58
CA PHE A 66 -1.91 0.50 10.37
C PHE A 66 -2.62 1.56 9.55
N HIS A 67 -3.63 1.17 8.75
CA HIS A 67 -4.30 2.13 7.88
C HIS A 67 -5.30 3.03 8.62
N ARG A 68 -6.01 2.50 9.62
CA ARG A 68 -7.19 3.17 10.22
C ARG A 68 -6.90 4.54 10.81
N PHE A 69 -5.78 4.71 11.50
CA PHE A 69 -5.33 5.97 12.09
C PHE A 69 -4.00 6.46 11.51
N ASP A 70 -3.65 5.97 10.34
CA ASP A 70 -2.44 6.37 9.66
C ASP A 70 -2.57 7.78 9.06
N ALA A 71 -1.50 8.56 9.10
CA ALA A 71 -1.49 9.92 8.53
C ALA A 71 -1.83 9.93 7.03
N THR A 72 -1.56 8.84 6.31
CA THR A 72 -1.92 8.70 4.88
C THR A 72 -3.41 8.50 4.65
N ASN A 73 -4.20 8.13 5.69
CA ASN A 73 -5.65 7.88 5.58
C ASN A 73 -6.49 9.15 5.67
N ILE A 74 -6.05 10.22 5.04
CA ILE A 74 -6.77 11.51 4.96
C ILE A 74 -7.48 11.72 3.62
N LEU A 75 -7.21 10.87 2.66
CA LEU A 75 -7.78 10.97 1.32
C LEU A 75 -9.28 10.63 1.35
N LYS A 76 -10.06 11.39 0.60
CA LYS A 76 -11.51 11.14 0.43
C LYS A 76 -11.81 10.21 -0.74
N LYS A 77 -10.87 10.07 -1.67
CA LYS A 77 -10.97 9.24 -2.88
C LYS A 77 -9.60 8.71 -3.24
N ASN A 78 -9.56 7.53 -3.82
CA ASN A 78 -8.39 6.93 -4.46
C ASN A 78 -8.83 6.15 -5.71
N LEU A 79 -7.88 5.72 -6.52
CA LEU A 79 -8.14 4.87 -7.68
C LEU A 79 -8.29 3.40 -7.24
N ALA A 80 -7.44 2.98 -6.32
CA ALA A 80 -7.43 1.64 -5.78
C ALA A 80 -6.83 1.61 -4.38
N SER A 81 -7.27 0.65 -3.57
CA SER A 81 -6.65 0.24 -2.31
C SER A 81 -6.05 -1.15 -2.49
N ILE A 82 -4.77 -1.28 -2.21
CA ILE A 82 -4.03 -2.53 -2.38
C ILE A 82 -3.74 -3.11 -1.00
N VAL A 83 -4.22 -4.32 -0.75
CA VAL A 83 -3.96 -5.06 0.48
C VAL A 83 -2.95 -6.16 0.17
N THR A 84 -1.71 -5.94 0.56
CA THR A 84 -0.62 -6.93 0.42
C THR A 84 -0.78 -8.05 1.45
N SER A 85 0.17 -8.99 1.53
CA SER A 85 0.12 -10.07 2.52
C SER A 85 0.14 -9.51 3.94
N ILE A 86 -0.81 -9.94 4.77
CA ILE A 86 -0.93 -9.56 6.19
C ILE A 86 -0.44 -10.73 7.05
N SER A 87 0.48 -10.43 7.96
CA SER A 87 1.01 -11.37 8.96
C SER A 87 0.81 -10.83 10.38
N LYS A 88 1.19 -11.60 11.38
CA LYS A 88 1.26 -11.14 12.77
C LYS A 88 2.47 -10.23 12.95
N ASP A 89 2.30 -8.99 12.60
CA ASP A 89 3.29 -7.93 12.71
C ASP A 89 2.76 -6.79 13.57
N HIS A 90 3.67 -5.93 14.07
CA HIS A 90 3.31 -4.75 14.86
C HIS A 90 2.47 -5.04 16.11
N LEU A 91 2.62 -6.22 16.71
CA LEU A 91 1.85 -6.62 17.89
C LEU A 91 2.08 -5.69 19.09
N ASP A 92 3.28 -5.11 19.20
CA ASP A 92 3.64 -4.18 20.29
C ASP A 92 2.81 -2.89 20.29
N TRP A 93 2.13 -2.60 19.20
CA TRP A 93 1.22 -1.45 19.06
C TRP A 93 -0.24 -1.79 19.40
N LEU A 94 -0.50 -3.02 19.77
CA LEU A 94 -1.83 -3.48 20.18
C LEU A 94 -1.81 -3.87 21.67
N GLU A 95 -2.91 -3.62 22.35
CA GLU A 95 -3.13 -4.11 23.72
C GLU A 95 -2.95 -5.64 23.74
N LYS A 96 -2.39 -6.17 24.83
CA LYS A 96 -2.02 -7.59 24.93
C LYS A 96 -3.17 -8.55 24.64
N ASP A 97 -4.38 -8.19 25.04
CA ASP A 97 -5.61 -8.96 24.82
C ASP A 97 -6.15 -8.83 23.37
N GLN A 98 -5.64 -7.88 22.61
CA GLN A 98 -6.03 -7.60 21.21
C GLN A 98 -5.00 -8.09 20.19
N GLN A 99 -3.91 -8.71 20.60
CA GLN A 99 -2.82 -9.18 19.75
C GLN A 99 -3.23 -10.41 18.91
N SER A 100 -4.05 -10.18 17.88
CA SER A 100 -4.56 -11.23 17.01
C SER A 100 -4.50 -10.81 15.54
N ILE A 101 -4.43 -11.80 14.63
CA ILE A 101 -4.49 -11.56 13.19
C ILE A 101 -5.78 -10.84 12.80
N LYS A 102 -6.89 -11.16 13.45
CA LYS A 102 -8.20 -10.52 13.22
C LYS A 102 -8.15 -9.02 13.52
N LYS A 103 -7.48 -8.63 14.61
CA LYS A 103 -7.34 -7.22 14.99
C LYS A 103 -6.43 -6.48 14.01
N ILE A 104 -5.30 -7.09 13.61
CA ILE A 104 -4.40 -6.50 12.60
C ILE A 104 -5.13 -6.29 11.27
N VAL A 105 -5.87 -7.30 10.80
CA VAL A 105 -6.70 -7.17 9.59
C VAL A 105 -7.68 -6.02 9.72
N PHE A 106 -8.39 -5.91 10.84
CA PHE A 106 -9.32 -4.81 11.10
C PHE A 106 -8.62 -3.45 11.01
N GLU A 107 -7.48 -3.27 11.69
CA GLU A 107 -6.73 -2.00 11.69
C GLU A 107 -6.20 -1.64 10.29
N LYS A 108 -5.86 -2.63 9.47
CA LYS A 108 -5.35 -2.40 8.11
C LYS A 108 -6.44 -2.22 7.05
N THR A 109 -7.65 -2.74 7.25
CA THR A 109 -8.64 -2.83 6.15
C THR A 109 -10.02 -2.23 6.43
N SER A 110 -10.34 -1.89 7.68
CA SER A 110 -11.71 -1.44 8.04
C SER A 110 -12.09 -0.07 7.48
N THR A 111 -11.13 0.75 7.12
CA THR A 111 -11.34 2.13 6.62
C THR A 111 -10.93 2.34 5.16
N LEU A 112 -10.78 1.25 4.40
CA LEU A 112 -10.49 1.35 2.98
C LEU A 112 -11.59 2.12 2.24
N LEU A 113 -11.17 3.00 1.33
CA LEU A 113 -12.09 3.85 0.58
C LEU A 113 -12.95 3.04 -0.39
N ASN A 114 -14.08 3.64 -0.79
CA ASN A 114 -14.98 3.08 -1.79
C ASN A 114 -14.39 3.25 -3.20
N SER A 115 -13.51 2.33 -3.58
CA SER A 115 -12.81 2.28 -4.85
C SER A 115 -12.62 0.81 -5.28
N ASN A 116 -11.64 0.50 -6.13
CA ASN A 116 -11.21 -0.89 -6.32
C ASN A 116 -10.38 -1.33 -5.11
N ILE A 117 -10.70 -2.49 -4.53
CA ILE A 117 -9.89 -3.12 -3.47
C ILE A 117 -9.27 -4.38 -4.03
N ILE A 118 -7.96 -4.38 -4.18
CA ILE A 118 -7.18 -5.52 -4.65
C ILE A 118 -6.54 -6.21 -3.44
N VAL A 119 -6.82 -7.48 -3.26
CA VAL A 119 -6.30 -8.28 -2.14
C VAL A 119 -5.34 -9.33 -2.66
N ALA A 120 -4.07 -9.17 -2.31
CA ALA A 120 -3.00 -10.10 -2.63
C ALA A 120 -3.20 -11.48 -1.97
N LYS A 121 -2.41 -12.45 -2.41
CA LYS A 121 -2.32 -13.76 -1.74
C LYS A 121 -2.03 -13.58 -0.25
N GLN A 122 -2.76 -14.33 0.57
CA GLN A 122 -2.55 -14.38 2.01
C GLN A 122 -1.90 -15.70 2.40
N SER A 123 -1.05 -15.68 3.43
CA SER A 123 -0.34 -16.86 3.92
C SER A 123 -1.27 -17.93 4.49
N THR A 124 -2.45 -17.53 5.00
CA THR A 124 -3.47 -18.45 5.55
C THR A 124 -4.86 -18.11 5.06
N LYS A 125 -5.70 -19.16 4.98
CA LYS A 125 -7.14 -19.00 4.68
C LYS A 125 -7.83 -18.14 5.74
N GLU A 126 -7.46 -18.29 7.01
CA GLU A 126 -8.02 -17.50 8.11
C GLU A 126 -7.83 -15.98 7.87
N THR A 127 -6.63 -15.57 7.48
CA THR A 127 -6.36 -14.15 7.17
C THR A 127 -7.23 -13.66 6.02
N MET A 128 -7.33 -14.43 4.93
CA MET A 128 -8.18 -14.09 3.78
C MET A 128 -9.66 -13.96 4.19
N ASP A 129 -10.17 -14.91 4.97
CA ASP A 129 -11.57 -14.92 5.44
C ASP A 129 -11.83 -13.71 6.37
N CYS A 130 -10.87 -13.35 7.22
CA CYS A 130 -10.94 -12.13 8.05
C CYS A 130 -11.00 -10.86 7.20
N ILE A 131 -10.17 -10.75 6.16
CA ILE A 131 -10.18 -9.61 5.23
C ILE A 131 -11.54 -9.52 4.55
N LYS A 132 -12.00 -10.62 3.91
CA LYS A 132 -13.30 -10.68 3.21
C LYS A 132 -14.44 -10.24 4.13
N LYS A 133 -14.45 -10.70 5.39
CA LYS A 133 -15.44 -10.32 6.39
C LYS A 133 -15.37 -8.83 6.75
N THR A 134 -14.17 -8.29 6.96
CA THR A 134 -13.99 -6.89 7.36
C THR A 134 -14.46 -5.92 6.28
N ILE A 135 -14.15 -6.21 5.02
CA ILE A 135 -14.52 -5.35 3.89
C ILE A 135 -15.86 -5.73 3.23
N TYR A 136 -16.61 -6.66 3.82
CA TYR A 136 -17.85 -7.18 3.22
C TYR A 136 -18.85 -6.08 2.87
N GLN A 137 -19.11 -5.17 3.80
CA GLN A 137 -20.07 -4.07 3.63
C GLN A 137 -19.51 -2.87 2.83
N ASN A 138 -18.22 -2.83 2.56
CA ASN A 138 -17.65 -1.79 1.72
C ASN A 138 -18.21 -1.96 0.29
N PRO A 139 -18.82 -0.91 -0.33
CA PRO A 139 -19.45 -1.02 -1.64
C PRO A 139 -18.48 -1.12 -2.82
N SER A 140 -17.17 -1.13 -2.55
CA SER A 140 -16.11 -1.24 -3.54
C SER A 140 -16.22 -2.49 -4.41
N ASN A 141 -15.69 -2.40 -5.63
CA ASN A 141 -15.32 -3.59 -6.38
C ASN A 141 -14.12 -4.27 -5.69
N LYS A 142 -14.23 -5.57 -5.43
CA LYS A 142 -13.23 -6.36 -4.70
C LYS A 142 -12.64 -7.42 -5.62
N ILE A 143 -11.32 -7.45 -5.70
CA ILE A 143 -10.53 -8.32 -6.56
C ILE A 143 -9.61 -9.15 -5.67
N PHE A 144 -9.83 -10.46 -5.62
CA PHE A 144 -9.12 -11.35 -4.73
C PHE A 144 -8.21 -12.31 -5.47
N PHE A 145 -7.04 -12.53 -4.92
CA PHE A 145 -6.16 -13.60 -5.37
C PHE A 145 -6.86 -14.97 -5.28
N ASN A 146 -6.68 -15.81 -6.29
CA ASN A 146 -7.32 -17.10 -6.59
C ASN A 146 -8.81 -17.07 -6.94
N ASP A 147 -9.53 -15.99 -6.67
CA ASP A 147 -10.92 -15.85 -7.10
C ASP A 147 -11.02 -15.08 -8.42
N ASP A 148 -10.26 -13.97 -8.55
CA ASP A 148 -10.33 -13.04 -9.66
C ASP A 148 -9.04 -12.97 -10.49
N PHE A 149 -7.91 -13.25 -9.89
CA PHE A 149 -6.62 -13.34 -10.56
C PHE A 149 -5.72 -14.39 -9.92
N SER A 150 -4.78 -14.91 -10.70
CA SER A 150 -3.81 -15.88 -10.23
C SER A 150 -2.49 -15.75 -10.96
N TYR A 151 -1.48 -16.44 -10.46
CA TYR A 151 -0.23 -16.63 -11.20
C TYR A 151 0.33 -18.04 -10.99
N SER A 152 1.13 -18.47 -11.95
CA SER A 152 1.96 -19.67 -11.86
C SER A 152 3.34 -19.40 -12.46
N VAL A 153 4.32 -20.19 -12.09
CA VAL A 153 5.68 -20.13 -12.67
C VAL A 153 6.02 -21.50 -13.25
N ASN A 154 6.58 -21.52 -14.43
CA ASN A 154 7.04 -22.77 -15.05
C ASN A 154 8.56 -22.96 -14.88
N HIS A 155 9.04 -24.14 -15.28
CA HIS A 155 10.44 -24.54 -15.21
C HIS A 155 11.41 -23.69 -16.06
N ASN A 156 10.88 -22.84 -16.94
CA ASN A 156 11.67 -21.99 -17.83
C ASN A 156 11.70 -20.52 -17.37
N ASP A 157 11.46 -20.26 -16.07
CA ASP A 157 11.48 -18.92 -15.45
C ASP A 157 10.53 -17.90 -16.12
N PHE A 158 9.34 -18.38 -16.51
CA PHE A 158 8.24 -17.51 -16.92
C PHE A 158 7.13 -17.49 -15.87
N LEU A 159 6.67 -16.27 -15.54
CA LEU A 159 5.46 -16.02 -14.79
C LEU A 159 4.27 -15.98 -15.76
N TYR A 160 3.27 -16.78 -15.48
CA TYR A 160 1.98 -16.75 -16.16
C TYR A 160 0.97 -16.11 -15.20
N TYR A 161 0.52 -14.93 -15.53
CA TYR A 161 -0.55 -14.23 -14.85
C TYR A 161 -1.85 -14.45 -15.61
N GLU A 162 -2.96 -14.58 -14.90
CA GLU A 162 -4.29 -14.75 -15.47
C GLU A 162 -5.33 -13.99 -14.63
N ASP A 163 -6.25 -13.30 -15.30
CA ASP A 163 -7.44 -12.68 -14.75
C ASP A 163 -8.60 -12.75 -15.74
N LYS A 164 -9.72 -12.06 -15.45
CA LYS A 164 -10.91 -12.00 -16.32
C LYS A 164 -10.68 -11.36 -17.70
N LEU A 165 -9.60 -10.62 -17.88
CA LEU A 165 -9.23 -9.97 -19.16
C LEU A 165 -8.41 -10.91 -20.05
N GLY A 166 -7.82 -11.95 -19.46
CA GLY A 166 -6.98 -12.92 -20.18
C GLY A 166 -5.69 -13.26 -19.45
N GLY A 167 -4.75 -13.86 -20.17
CA GLY A 167 -3.46 -14.30 -19.63
C GLY A 167 -2.29 -13.49 -20.17
N LEU A 168 -1.29 -13.26 -19.30
CA LEU A 168 -0.01 -12.66 -19.65
C LEU A 168 1.12 -13.63 -19.34
N LYS A 169 2.05 -13.76 -20.29
CA LYS A 169 3.29 -14.49 -20.09
C LYS A 169 4.44 -13.50 -19.99
N LEU A 170 5.09 -13.45 -18.85
CA LEU A 170 6.17 -12.50 -18.53
C LEU A 170 7.43 -13.25 -18.12
N PRO A 171 8.63 -12.75 -18.43
CA PRO A 171 9.84 -13.29 -17.82
C PRO A 171 9.78 -13.04 -16.31
N VAL A 172 10.25 -13.99 -15.51
CA VAL A 172 10.42 -13.76 -14.07
C VAL A 172 11.40 -12.60 -13.87
N PRO A 173 11.02 -11.54 -13.17
CA PRO A 173 11.89 -10.40 -12.99
C PRO A 173 13.08 -10.75 -12.09
N ASN A 174 14.18 -10.10 -12.33
CA ASN A 174 15.43 -10.29 -11.56
C ASN A 174 15.37 -9.53 -10.22
N ILE A 175 14.35 -9.84 -9.41
CA ILE A 175 14.16 -9.30 -8.06
C ILE A 175 14.22 -10.47 -7.08
N LEU A 176 15.03 -10.34 -6.03
CA LEU A 176 15.23 -11.41 -5.06
C LEU A 176 13.97 -11.65 -4.19
N GLY A 177 13.63 -12.94 -4.04
CA GLY A 177 12.58 -13.42 -3.13
C GLY A 177 11.31 -13.91 -3.85
N GLN A 178 10.83 -15.10 -3.46
CA GLN A 178 9.62 -15.69 -4.04
C GLN A 178 8.36 -14.83 -3.83
N PHE A 179 8.29 -14.07 -2.73
CA PHE A 179 7.20 -13.15 -2.44
C PHE A 179 7.08 -12.03 -3.48
N GLN A 180 8.13 -11.75 -4.25
CA GLN A 180 8.07 -10.75 -5.32
C GLN A 180 7.14 -11.17 -6.46
N LEU A 181 6.97 -12.45 -6.69
CA LEU A 181 6.02 -12.95 -7.68
C LEU A 181 4.57 -12.66 -7.26
N GLU A 182 4.30 -12.75 -5.96
CA GLU A 182 3.01 -12.36 -5.38
C GLU A 182 2.77 -10.85 -5.51
N ASN A 183 3.79 -10.05 -5.23
CA ASN A 183 3.73 -8.59 -5.38
C ASN A 183 3.49 -8.18 -6.84
N ILE A 184 4.19 -8.80 -7.79
CA ILE A 184 4.04 -8.53 -9.23
C ILE A 184 2.64 -8.91 -9.71
N SER A 185 2.14 -10.08 -9.32
CA SER A 185 0.78 -10.49 -9.71
C SER A 185 -0.28 -9.52 -9.14
N THR A 186 -0.06 -9.01 -7.93
CA THR A 186 -0.94 -8.02 -7.32
C THR A 186 -0.85 -6.67 -8.03
N ALA A 187 0.35 -6.25 -8.42
CA ALA A 187 0.54 -5.05 -9.23
C ALA A 187 -0.17 -5.15 -10.59
N LEU A 188 -0.04 -6.30 -11.28
CA LEU A 188 -0.76 -6.54 -12.54
C LEU A 188 -2.28 -6.49 -12.37
N ALA A 189 -2.82 -7.08 -11.29
CA ALA A 189 -4.24 -7.02 -10.99
C ALA A 189 -4.74 -5.61 -10.64
N THR A 190 -3.82 -4.66 -10.39
CA THR A 190 -4.13 -3.27 -10.06
C THR A 190 -4.19 -2.38 -11.31
N LEU A 191 -3.48 -2.75 -12.36
CA LEU A 191 -3.41 -2.02 -13.63
C LEU A 191 -4.65 -2.25 -14.50
#